data_0f57452de9c2203897cfcd12db2cb549
#
_entry.id   0f57452de9c2203897cfcd12db2cb549
#
_cell.length_a   1.000
_cell.length_b   1.000
_cell.length_c   1.000
_cell.angle_alpha   90.00
_cell.angle_beta   90.00
_cell.angle_gamma   90.00
#
_symmetry.space_group_name_H-M   'P 1'
#
loop_
_entity.id
_entity.type
_entity.pdbx_description
1 polymer ?
#
loop_
_entity_poly.entity_id
_entity_poly.type
_entity_poly.pdbx_seq_one_letter_code
_entity_poly.pdbx_strand_id
1 'polypeptide(L)'
;MADLFDNPMGLMGFEFVEFASPVPNTLEPVFEQLGFTLVARHRSKDVVLYRQGEINFIVNREPRSPAGYFAAEHGPSACGLAFRVKDSHKAYELALSRGAQPVEMNTGPMELRLPAIKGIGGAPLYLIDRFEEGKAIYDIDFEFIEGVDRHPVGHGLKLIDHLTHNVYRGRMAYWASFYERLFNFREIRFFDIKGEYTGLTSKAMTAPDGKIRIPLNEESSRGAGQIEEYLMAFNGEGIQHIALFSDDLLQSVDSLRAAGVPLMKAPPATYYRMLEERLPGHGENAAELQTRGILLDGSTQGGSNRLLLQIFSNTLLGPVFFEFIQRKGDDGFGEGNFKALFESLERDQIERGVLDVPAPR
;
A
#
# COMPACT_ATOMS: atom_id res chain seq x y z
N MET A 1 -2.37 3.07 21.77
CA MET A 1 -0.94 2.77 21.97
C MET A 1 -0.19 4.09 22.12
N ALA A 2 0.87 4.14 22.92
CA ALA A 2 1.75 5.31 22.96
C ALA A 2 2.59 5.38 21.68
N ASP A 3 2.99 6.60 21.29
CA ASP A 3 3.92 6.79 20.17
C ASP A 3 5.25 6.07 20.45
N LEU A 4 5.86 5.53 19.42
CA LEU A 4 7.16 4.81 19.52
C LEU A 4 8.32 5.77 19.78
N PHE A 5 8.19 7.00 19.28
CA PHE A 5 9.14 8.09 19.43
C PHE A 5 8.42 9.43 19.19
N ASP A 6 9.13 10.56 19.26
CA ASP A 6 8.56 11.88 19.14
C ASP A 6 7.72 12.05 17.87
N ASN A 7 6.46 12.50 18.03
CA ASN A 7 5.45 12.61 16.98
C ASN A 7 5.00 14.08 16.79
N PRO A 8 5.85 14.92 16.19
CA PRO A 8 5.59 16.35 16.09
C PRO A 8 4.39 16.69 15.20
N MET A 9 4.07 15.82 14.24
CA MET A 9 2.90 15.99 13.36
C MET A 9 1.60 15.49 13.99
N GLY A 10 1.67 14.75 15.10
CA GLY A 10 0.51 14.08 15.68
C GLY A 10 -0.10 13.03 14.75
N LEU A 11 0.73 12.24 14.08
CA LEU A 11 0.30 11.17 13.18
C LEU A 11 -0.52 10.11 13.92
N MET A 12 -1.55 9.57 13.26
CA MET A 12 -2.50 8.62 13.86
C MET A 12 -2.92 7.49 12.90
N GLY A 13 -2.15 7.22 11.84
CA GLY A 13 -2.43 6.19 10.85
C GLY A 13 -2.77 6.75 9.47
N PHE A 14 -3.09 5.84 8.56
CA PHE A 14 -3.62 6.19 7.24
C PHE A 14 -5.09 6.58 7.33
N GLU A 15 -5.53 7.54 6.50
CA GLU A 15 -6.95 7.89 6.38
C GLU A 15 -7.56 7.30 5.10
N PHE A 16 -6.95 7.57 3.95
CA PHE A 16 -7.42 7.04 2.68
C PHE A 16 -6.29 6.91 1.65
N VAL A 17 -6.57 6.15 0.60
CA VAL A 17 -5.85 6.22 -0.68
C VAL A 17 -6.82 6.76 -1.73
N GLU A 18 -6.36 7.74 -2.50
CA GLU A 18 -7.10 8.33 -3.62
C GLU A 18 -6.63 7.68 -4.93
N PHE A 19 -7.59 7.35 -5.78
CA PHE A 19 -7.37 6.71 -7.06
C PHE A 19 -8.02 7.51 -8.19
N ALA A 20 -7.38 7.49 -9.34
CA ALA A 20 -7.93 8.01 -10.57
C ALA A 20 -7.54 7.12 -11.77
N SER A 21 -8.30 7.21 -12.82
CA SER A 21 -8.03 6.53 -14.09
C SER A 21 -8.43 7.43 -15.26
N PRO A 22 -7.63 7.49 -16.33
CA PRO A 22 -8.03 8.19 -17.55
C PRO A 22 -9.15 7.46 -18.31
N VAL A 23 -9.39 6.19 -17.98
CA VAL A 23 -10.44 5.36 -18.58
C VAL A 23 -11.54 5.12 -17.56
N PRO A 24 -12.80 5.49 -17.86
CA PRO A 24 -13.93 5.23 -16.97
C PRO A 24 -14.13 3.74 -16.68
N ASN A 25 -14.67 3.43 -15.50
CA ASN A 25 -15.00 2.07 -15.05
C ASN A 25 -13.80 1.08 -15.03
N THR A 26 -12.59 1.58 -14.84
CA THR A 26 -11.39 0.73 -14.68
C THR A 26 -11.17 0.33 -13.23
N LEU A 27 -11.44 1.23 -12.29
CA LEU A 27 -11.16 1.05 -10.87
C LEU A 27 -12.27 0.31 -10.13
N GLU A 28 -13.51 0.64 -10.43
CA GLU A 28 -14.69 0.20 -9.70
C GLU A 28 -14.81 -1.34 -9.66
N PRO A 29 -14.73 -2.05 -10.80
CA PRO A 29 -14.82 -3.52 -10.80
C PRO A 29 -13.70 -4.18 -9.98
N VAL A 30 -12.50 -3.59 -9.97
CA VAL A 30 -11.37 -4.09 -9.18
C VAL A 30 -11.66 -3.95 -7.69
N PHE A 31 -12.18 -2.80 -7.26
CA PHE A 31 -12.50 -2.57 -5.85
C PHE A 31 -13.67 -3.44 -5.37
N GLU A 32 -14.70 -3.61 -6.19
CA GLU A 32 -15.82 -4.50 -5.89
C GLU A 32 -15.36 -5.95 -5.78
N GLN A 33 -14.50 -6.41 -6.68
CA GLN A 33 -13.89 -7.74 -6.62
C GLN A 33 -13.03 -7.94 -5.37
N LEU A 34 -12.31 -6.89 -4.93
CA LEU A 34 -11.55 -6.88 -3.67
C LEU A 34 -12.44 -6.78 -2.41
N GLY A 35 -13.76 -6.72 -2.56
CA GLY A 35 -14.72 -6.68 -1.45
C GLY A 35 -15.05 -5.29 -0.93
N PHE A 36 -14.66 -4.24 -1.64
CA PHE A 36 -15.06 -2.87 -1.31
C PHE A 36 -16.46 -2.57 -1.80
N THR A 37 -17.21 -1.82 -1.02
CA THR A 37 -18.55 -1.36 -1.37
C THR A 37 -18.55 0.15 -1.58
N LEU A 38 -19.23 0.60 -2.62
CA LEU A 38 -19.54 2.02 -2.83
C LEU A 38 -20.49 2.48 -1.72
N VAL A 39 -20.01 3.28 -0.77
CA VAL A 39 -20.79 3.69 0.41
C VAL A 39 -21.25 5.14 0.36
N ALA A 40 -20.54 6.03 -0.36
CA ALA A 40 -20.90 7.44 -0.39
C ALA A 40 -20.46 8.11 -1.70
N ARG A 41 -21.11 9.24 -2.02
CA ARG A 41 -20.80 10.11 -3.16
C ARG A 41 -20.56 11.52 -2.69
N HIS A 42 -19.57 12.20 -3.24
CA HIS A 42 -19.32 13.60 -2.94
C HIS A 42 -20.50 14.47 -3.38
N ARG A 43 -20.84 15.48 -2.59
CA ARG A 43 -22.03 16.33 -2.79
C ARG A 43 -22.00 17.17 -4.05
N SER A 44 -20.81 17.54 -4.52
CA SER A 44 -20.61 18.53 -5.59
C SER A 44 -19.61 18.13 -6.66
N LYS A 45 -18.87 17.03 -6.47
CA LYS A 45 -17.84 16.55 -7.40
C LYS A 45 -18.10 15.12 -7.82
N ASP A 46 -17.59 14.71 -8.97
CA ASP A 46 -17.58 13.30 -9.39
C ASP A 46 -16.47 12.53 -8.64
N VAL A 47 -16.68 12.39 -7.34
CA VAL A 47 -15.81 11.67 -6.42
C VAL A 47 -16.66 10.72 -5.58
N VAL A 48 -16.21 9.50 -5.43
CA VAL A 48 -16.94 8.47 -4.67
C VAL A 48 -16.04 7.79 -3.65
N LEU A 49 -16.66 7.26 -2.59
CA LEU A 49 -16.01 6.53 -1.52
C LEU A 49 -16.36 5.05 -1.59
N TYR A 50 -15.36 4.22 -1.77
CA TYR A 50 -15.42 2.77 -1.56
C TYR A 50 -14.82 2.42 -0.21
N ARG A 51 -15.48 1.55 0.55
CA ARG A 51 -15.02 1.19 1.90
C ARG A 51 -15.09 -0.31 2.14
N GLN A 52 -14.17 -0.80 2.93
CA GLN A 52 -14.17 -2.11 3.55
C GLN A 52 -13.47 -2.01 4.91
N GLY A 53 -14.15 -2.41 5.99
CA GLY A 53 -13.65 -2.18 7.35
C GLY A 53 -13.33 -0.69 7.59
N GLU A 54 -12.11 -0.40 8.01
CA GLU A 54 -11.59 0.96 8.22
C GLU A 54 -10.85 1.52 6.96
N ILE A 55 -10.86 0.76 5.86
CA ILE A 55 -10.15 1.15 4.64
C ILE A 55 -11.04 2.03 3.79
N ASN A 56 -10.58 3.23 3.49
CA ASN A 56 -11.24 4.19 2.62
C ASN A 56 -10.47 4.33 1.31
N PHE A 57 -11.11 4.00 0.20
CA PHE A 57 -10.64 4.24 -1.16
C PHE A 57 -11.50 5.31 -1.82
N ILE A 58 -10.89 6.42 -2.18
CA ILE A 58 -11.56 7.51 -2.89
C ILE A 58 -11.28 7.36 -4.38
N VAL A 59 -12.33 7.32 -5.20
CA VAL A 59 -12.22 7.39 -6.66
C VAL A 59 -12.57 8.79 -7.10
N ASN A 60 -11.58 9.51 -7.64
CA ASN A 60 -11.72 10.87 -8.13
C ASN A 60 -11.78 10.85 -9.66
N ARG A 61 -12.91 11.25 -10.22
CA ARG A 61 -13.15 11.31 -11.67
C ARG A 61 -13.18 12.73 -12.22
N GLU A 62 -12.85 13.73 -11.38
CA GLU A 62 -12.83 15.12 -11.79
C GLU A 62 -11.71 15.36 -12.82
N PRO A 63 -12.04 15.71 -14.08
CA PRO A 63 -11.06 15.75 -15.17
C PRO A 63 -10.04 16.88 -15.03
N ARG A 64 -10.39 17.95 -14.35
CA ARG A 64 -9.54 19.13 -14.08
C ARG A 64 -9.14 19.20 -12.62
N SER A 65 -8.59 18.11 -12.10
CA SER A 65 -8.10 17.98 -10.73
C SER A 65 -6.66 17.49 -10.74
N PRO A 66 -5.90 17.63 -9.65
CA PRO A 66 -4.59 16.99 -9.51
C PRO A 66 -4.64 15.48 -9.78
N ALA A 67 -5.71 14.79 -9.32
CA ALA A 67 -5.93 13.39 -9.58
C ALA A 67 -6.11 13.07 -11.06
N GLY A 68 -6.89 13.87 -11.79
CA GLY A 68 -7.11 13.71 -13.22
C GLY A 68 -5.82 13.93 -14.03
N TYR A 69 -5.03 14.93 -13.70
CA TYR A 69 -3.72 15.17 -14.35
C TYR A 69 -2.74 14.05 -14.04
N PHE A 70 -2.67 13.58 -12.80
CA PHE A 70 -1.83 12.47 -12.40
C PHE A 70 -2.20 11.19 -13.19
N ALA A 71 -3.49 10.87 -13.27
CA ALA A 71 -3.96 9.70 -14.01
C ALA A 71 -3.70 9.80 -15.52
N ALA A 72 -3.77 11.00 -16.10
CA ALA A 72 -3.43 11.21 -17.51
C ALA A 72 -1.96 10.90 -17.81
N GLU A 73 -1.07 11.12 -16.85
CA GLU A 73 0.36 10.86 -16.96
C GLU A 73 0.72 9.40 -16.65
N HIS A 74 0.09 8.81 -15.63
CA HIS A 74 0.49 7.52 -15.05
C HIS A 74 -0.49 6.36 -15.35
N GLY A 75 -1.64 6.62 -15.96
CA GLY A 75 -2.69 5.63 -16.12
C GLY A 75 -3.49 5.39 -14.83
N PRO A 76 -4.26 4.27 -14.76
CA PRO A 76 -4.98 3.90 -13.53
C PRO A 76 -4.01 3.74 -12.36
N SER A 77 -4.21 4.50 -11.29
CA SER A 77 -3.21 4.57 -10.21
C SER A 77 -3.76 5.07 -8.89
N ALA A 78 -3.03 4.79 -7.82
CA ALA A 78 -3.11 5.51 -6.57
C ALA A 78 -2.48 6.89 -6.77
N CYS A 79 -3.31 7.92 -6.88
CA CYS A 79 -2.89 9.28 -7.22
C CYS A 79 -2.78 10.21 -6.02
N GLY A 80 -3.07 9.72 -4.81
CA GLY A 80 -2.96 10.45 -3.56
C GLY A 80 -3.04 9.53 -2.35
N LEU A 81 -2.56 10.01 -1.21
CA LEU A 81 -2.67 9.30 0.06
C LEU A 81 -2.90 10.30 1.19
N ALA A 82 -3.51 9.84 2.27
CA ALA A 82 -3.83 10.69 3.41
C ALA A 82 -3.36 10.08 4.72
N PHE A 83 -2.76 10.93 5.56
CA PHE A 83 -2.43 10.61 6.94
C PHE A 83 -3.44 11.26 7.88
N ARG A 84 -3.86 10.52 8.91
CA ARG A 84 -4.56 11.06 10.06
C ARG A 84 -3.58 11.84 10.93
N VAL A 85 -3.98 13.04 11.34
CA VAL A 85 -3.22 13.89 12.25
C VAL A 85 -4.13 14.47 13.33
N LYS A 86 -3.55 14.90 14.46
CA LYS A 86 -4.32 15.50 15.55
C LYS A 86 -4.88 16.89 15.18
N ASP A 87 -4.15 17.66 14.37
CA ASP A 87 -4.49 19.02 13.96
C ASP A 87 -3.88 19.25 12.57
N SER A 88 -4.73 19.26 11.57
CA SER A 88 -4.31 19.33 10.16
C SER A 88 -3.64 20.66 9.81
N HIS A 89 -4.08 21.75 10.41
CA HIS A 89 -3.51 23.08 10.17
C HIS A 89 -2.09 23.18 10.72
N LYS A 90 -1.88 22.79 11.99
CA LYS A 90 -0.55 22.78 12.60
C LYS A 90 0.42 21.82 11.88
N ALA A 91 -0.06 20.62 11.52
CA ALA A 91 0.74 19.66 10.78
C ALA A 91 1.17 20.22 9.42
N TYR A 92 0.25 20.88 8.71
CA TYR A 92 0.53 21.50 7.43
C TYR A 92 1.56 22.63 7.53
N GLU A 93 1.37 23.56 8.47
CA GLU A 93 2.32 24.66 8.71
C GLU A 93 3.71 24.12 9.07
N LEU A 94 3.76 23.10 9.91
CA LEU A 94 5.02 22.45 10.28
C LEU A 94 5.68 21.78 9.07
N ALA A 95 4.91 21.11 8.22
CA ALA A 95 5.42 20.51 6.99
C ALA A 95 6.03 21.58 6.07
N LEU A 96 5.33 22.69 5.84
CA LEU A 96 5.82 23.79 5.03
C LEU A 96 7.10 24.41 5.61
N SER A 97 7.16 24.62 6.93
CA SER A 97 8.35 25.13 7.61
C SER A 97 9.57 24.22 7.46
N ARG A 98 9.33 22.91 7.24
CA ARG A 98 10.35 21.89 6.99
C ARG A 98 10.64 21.69 5.50
N GLY A 99 10.09 22.54 4.63
CA GLY A 99 10.37 22.56 3.19
C GLY A 99 9.47 21.66 2.35
N ALA A 100 8.29 21.28 2.86
CA ALA A 100 7.28 20.64 2.02
C ALA A 100 6.76 21.62 0.95
N GLN A 101 6.40 21.09 -0.22
CA GLN A 101 5.78 21.86 -1.27
C GLN A 101 4.25 21.72 -1.17
N PRO A 102 3.50 22.85 -1.15
CA PRO A 102 2.04 22.80 -1.11
C PRO A 102 1.47 22.25 -2.41
N VAL A 103 0.29 21.61 -2.29
CA VAL A 103 -0.56 21.31 -3.44
C VAL A 103 -1.77 22.23 -3.36
N GLU A 104 -2.03 22.97 -4.45
CA GLU A 104 -3.24 23.77 -4.57
C GLU A 104 -4.41 22.85 -4.95
N MET A 105 -5.44 22.87 -4.09
CA MET A 105 -6.67 22.10 -4.29
C MET A 105 -7.80 23.04 -4.69
N ASN A 106 -8.55 22.64 -5.72
CA ASN A 106 -9.78 23.35 -6.09
C ASN A 106 -10.88 23.03 -5.08
N THR A 107 -11.13 23.95 -4.17
CA THR A 107 -12.20 23.84 -3.16
C THR A 107 -13.37 24.69 -3.60
N GLY A 108 -14.55 24.06 -3.71
CA GLY A 108 -15.80 24.76 -4.00
C GLY A 108 -16.38 25.48 -2.78
N PRO A 109 -17.44 26.28 -2.98
CA PRO A 109 -18.18 26.87 -1.86
C PRO A 109 -18.73 25.78 -0.93
N MET A 110 -18.61 25.97 0.38
CA MET A 110 -19.10 25.03 1.42
C MET A 110 -18.45 23.65 1.45
N GLU A 111 -17.31 23.47 0.78
CA GLU A 111 -16.48 22.26 0.86
C GLU A 111 -15.35 22.44 1.88
N LEU A 112 -14.93 21.33 2.46
CA LEU A 112 -13.74 21.32 3.33
C LEU A 112 -12.48 21.60 2.50
N ARG A 113 -11.63 22.47 3.01
CA ARG A 113 -10.29 22.66 2.48
C ARG A 113 -9.36 21.68 3.15
N LEU A 114 -8.97 20.63 2.43
CA LEU A 114 -8.05 19.60 2.91
C LEU A 114 -6.60 20.03 2.65
N PRO A 115 -5.78 20.23 3.70
CA PRO A 115 -4.36 20.54 3.50
C PRO A 115 -3.64 19.38 2.82
N ALA A 116 -2.84 19.68 1.81
CA ALA A 116 -2.05 18.69 1.09
C ALA A 116 -0.69 19.24 0.68
N ILE A 117 0.31 18.36 0.69
CA ILE A 117 1.67 18.61 0.23
C ILE A 117 2.01 17.65 -0.91
N LYS A 118 3.00 17.98 -1.73
CA LYS A 118 3.49 17.07 -2.77
C LYS A 118 4.23 15.91 -2.12
N GLY A 119 3.75 14.70 -2.38
CA GLY A 119 4.35 13.44 -1.99
C GLY A 119 5.02 12.70 -3.14
N ILE A 120 5.06 11.37 -3.03
CA ILE A 120 5.70 10.47 -4.01
C ILE A 120 5.19 10.73 -5.43
N GLY A 121 6.11 10.88 -6.38
CA GLY A 121 5.78 11.13 -7.78
C GLY A 121 4.96 12.41 -8.05
N GLY A 122 4.86 13.33 -7.08
CA GLY A 122 4.00 14.51 -7.14
C GLY A 122 2.56 14.27 -6.68
N ALA A 123 2.20 13.06 -6.26
CA ALA A 123 0.89 12.75 -5.70
C ALA A 123 0.61 13.59 -4.45
N PRO A 124 -0.60 14.14 -4.25
CA PRO A 124 -0.98 14.80 -3.02
C PRO A 124 -0.86 13.87 -1.81
N LEU A 125 -0.25 14.36 -0.75
CA LEU A 125 -0.27 13.77 0.57
C LEU A 125 -1.11 14.68 1.46
N TYR A 126 -2.32 14.20 1.79
CA TYR A 126 -3.29 14.95 2.58
C TYR A 126 -3.06 14.76 4.07
N LEU A 127 -3.37 15.79 4.87
CA LEU A 127 -3.33 15.78 6.32
C LEU A 127 -4.76 15.94 6.84
N ILE A 128 -5.30 14.90 7.48
CA ILE A 128 -6.72 14.81 7.84
C ILE A 128 -6.87 14.73 9.36
N ASP A 129 -7.60 15.67 9.97
CA ASP A 129 -7.92 15.68 11.39
C ASP A 129 -9.40 15.37 11.68
N ARG A 130 -10.23 15.21 10.64
CA ARG A 130 -11.65 14.89 10.72
C ARG A 130 -11.90 13.46 10.20
N PHE A 131 -11.79 12.48 11.08
CA PHE A 131 -11.96 11.04 10.77
C PHE A 131 -12.88 10.33 11.77
N GLU A 132 -13.31 10.99 12.84
CA GLU A 132 -14.27 10.42 13.78
C GLU A 132 -15.66 10.37 13.16
N GLU A 133 -16.40 9.28 13.38
CA GLU A 133 -17.77 9.11 12.90
C GLU A 133 -18.67 10.29 13.34
N GLY A 134 -19.49 10.77 12.42
CA GLY A 134 -20.35 11.94 12.59
C GLY A 134 -19.63 13.30 12.43
N LYS A 135 -18.29 13.29 12.29
CA LYS A 135 -17.48 14.51 12.07
C LYS A 135 -16.41 14.31 10.99
N ALA A 136 -16.36 13.14 10.39
CA ALA A 136 -15.40 12.81 9.36
C ALA A 136 -15.61 13.68 8.11
N ILE A 137 -14.57 13.82 7.30
CA ILE A 137 -14.67 14.49 6.00
C ILE A 137 -15.83 13.90 5.16
N TYR A 138 -16.10 12.61 5.33
CA TYR A 138 -17.17 11.88 4.63
C TYR A 138 -18.57 12.27 5.13
N ASP A 139 -18.73 12.65 6.39
CA ASP A 139 -20.00 13.12 6.93
C ASP A 139 -20.33 14.56 6.48
N ILE A 140 -19.31 15.32 6.08
CA ILE A 140 -19.43 16.74 5.69
C ILE A 140 -19.58 16.89 4.18
N ASP A 141 -18.63 16.34 3.42
CA ASP A 141 -18.53 16.57 1.98
C ASP A 141 -19.20 15.48 1.13
N PHE A 142 -19.61 14.35 1.74
CA PHE A 142 -20.24 13.23 1.03
C PHE A 142 -21.68 13.00 1.51
N GLU A 143 -22.43 12.27 0.69
CA GLU A 143 -23.73 11.72 1.01
C GLU A 143 -23.62 10.20 1.00
N PHE A 144 -23.88 9.57 2.15
CA PHE A 144 -23.95 8.13 2.23
C PHE A 144 -25.16 7.58 1.50
N ILE A 145 -24.97 6.44 0.82
CA ILE A 145 -26.02 5.78 0.07
C ILE A 145 -27.00 5.14 1.03
N GLU A 146 -28.27 5.47 0.92
CA GLU A 146 -29.33 4.93 1.76
C GLU A 146 -29.40 3.40 1.65
N GLY A 147 -29.53 2.72 2.79
CA GLY A 147 -29.62 1.27 2.87
C GLY A 147 -28.30 0.50 2.68
N VAL A 148 -27.19 1.21 2.44
CA VAL A 148 -25.86 0.61 2.36
C VAL A 148 -25.16 0.70 3.71
N ASP A 149 -24.58 -0.42 4.16
CA ASP A 149 -23.74 -0.42 5.36
C ASP A 149 -22.56 0.55 5.19
N ARG A 150 -22.35 1.43 6.15
CA ARG A 150 -21.25 2.41 6.13
C ARG A 150 -19.89 1.78 6.37
N HIS A 151 -19.85 0.61 7.03
CA HIS A 151 -18.64 -0.13 7.37
C HIS A 151 -18.74 -1.60 6.93
N PRO A 152 -18.83 -1.86 5.61
CA PRO A 152 -19.01 -3.22 5.10
C PRO A 152 -17.80 -4.09 5.43
N VAL A 153 -18.05 -5.34 5.79
CA VAL A 153 -17.01 -6.32 6.16
C VAL A 153 -16.21 -6.77 4.93
N GLY A 154 -16.85 -6.90 3.77
CA GLY A 154 -16.23 -7.38 2.53
C GLY A 154 -15.56 -8.74 2.72
N HIS A 155 -14.30 -8.86 2.32
CA HIS A 155 -13.48 -10.07 2.48
C HIS A 155 -12.74 -10.13 3.83
N GLY A 156 -13.09 -9.29 4.80
CA GLY A 156 -12.47 -9.25 6.12
C GLY A 156 -11.18 -8.41 6.20
N LEU A 157 -10.93 -7.57 5.19
CA LEU A 157 -9.82 -6.61 5.23
C LEU A 157 -10.21 -5.42 6.09
N LYS A 158 -9.32 -4.99 7.00
CA LYS A 158 -9.70 -4.05 8.06
C LYS A 158 -9.05 -2.69 7.99
N LEU A 159 -7.78 -2.62 7.61
CA LEU A 159 -7.02 -1.37 7.58
C LEU A 159 -5.90 -1.43 6.53
N ILE A 160 -5.38 -0.26 6.17
CA ILE A 160 -4.18 -0.14 5.34
C ILE A 160 -2.97 -0.39 6.24
N ASP A 161 -2.20 -1.43 5.96
CA ASP A 161 -1.01 -1.78 6.72
C ASP A 161 0.21 -0.95 6.28
N HIS A 162 0.47 -0.91 4.98
CA HIS A 162 1.55 -0.12 4.42
C HIS A 162 1.33 0.22 2.93
N LEU A 163 2.07 1.22 2.45
CA LEU A 163 2.07 1.68 1.07
C LEU A 163 3.51 1.69 0.55
N THR A 164 3.88 0.70 -0.24
CA THR A 164 5.23 0.57 -0.78
C THR A 164 5.42 1.48 -1.99
N HIS A 165 6.51 2.23 -2.00
CA HIS A 165 6.89 3.13 -3.08
C HIS A 165 8.04 2.56 -3.89
N ASN A 166 7.96 2.63 -5.21
CA ASN A 166 9.09 2.42 -6.10
C ASN A 166 9.68 3.77 -6.50
N VAL A 167 10.99 3.88 -6.39
CA VAL A 167 11.72 5.11 -6.66
C VAL A 167 12.83 4.88 -7.68
N TYR A 168 13.21 5.94 -8.40
CA TYR A 168 14.33 5.89 -9.32
C TYR A 168 15.64 5.58 -8.60
N ARG A 169 16.55 4.99 -9.33
CA ARG A 169 17.92 4.71 -8.89
C ARG A 169 18.60 5.98 -8.35
N GLY A 170 19.14 5.89 -7.12
CA GLY A 170 19.74 7.03 -6.41
C GLY A 170 18.72 7.95 -5.70
N ARG A 171 17.42 7.62 -5.72
CA ARG A 171 16.37 8.46 -5.11
C ARG A 171 15.89 7.96 -3.75
N MET A 172 16.27 6.76 -3.32
CA MET A 172 15.84 6.21 -2.02
C MET A 172 16.23 7.14 -0.85
N ALA A 173 17.45 7.66 -0.85
CA ALA A 173 17.90 8.58 0.20
C ALA A 173 17.09 9.89 0.23
N TYR A 174 16.69 10.40 -0.93
CA TYR A 174 15.83 11.58 -1.04
C TYR A 174 14.46 11.35 -0.41
N TRP A 175 13.79 10.24 -0.75
CA TRP A 175 12.46 9.93 -0.23
C TRP A 175 12.49 9.50 1.23
N ALA A 176 13.52 8.78 1.68
CA ALA A 176 13.72 8.51 3.10
C ALA A 176 13.86 9.82 3.89
N SER A 177 14.72 10.73 3.42
CA SER A 177 14.89 12.06 4.03
C SER A 177 13.61 12.90 4.00
N PHE A 178 12.78 12.77 2.97
CA PHE A 178 11.46 13.42 2.92
C PHE A 178 10.59 13.01 4.11
N TYR A 179 10.42 11.70 4.35
CA TYR A 179 9.63 11.18 5.46
C TYR A 179 10.26 11.46 6.83
N GLU A 180 11.57 11.34 6.94
CA GLU A 180 12.31 11.66 8.17
C GLU A 180 12.16 13.14 8.55
N ARG A 181 12.47 14.03 7.63
CA ARG A 181 12.49 15.46 7.86
C ARG A 181 11.10 16.04 8.11
N LEU A 182 10.10 15.67 7.29
CA LEU A 182 8.75 16.22 7.42
C LEU A 182 8.01 15.61 8.60
N PHE A 183 8.05 14.29 8.75
CA PHE A 183 7.16 13.53 9.62
C PHE A 183 7.86 12.80 10.76
N ASN A 184 9.18 12.91 10.88
CA ASN A 184 9.99 12.19 11.85
C ASN A 184 9.88 10.66 11.74
N PHE A 185 9.71 10.14 10.53
CA PHE A 185 9.82 8.71 10.28
C PHE A 185 11.22 8.23 10.58
N ARG A 186 11.36 6.95 10.91
CA ARG A 186 12.64 6.28 11.09
C ARG A 186 12.72 5.04 10.22
N GLU A 187 13.94 4.79 9.71
CA GLU A 187 14.27 3.50 9.12
C GLU A 187 14.30 2.44 10.22
N ILE A 188 13.48 1.41 10.09
CA ILE A 188 13.47 0.29 11.04
C ILE A 188 14.11 -0.97 10.47
N ARG A 189 14.16 -1.08 9.14
CA ARG A 189 14.79 -2.20 8.42
C ARG A 189 15.35 -1.72 7.09
N PHE A 190 16.42 -2.37 6.67
CA PHE A 190 17.00 -2.26 5.34
C PHE A 190 17.18 -3.66 4.76
N PHE A 191 16.76 -3.86 3.53
CA PHE A 191 16.87 -5.14 2.82
C PHE A 191 17.71 -4.95 1.55
N ASP A 192 18.65 -5.88 1.31
CA ASP A 192 19.34 -6.03 0.04
C ASP A 192 18.94 -7.39 -0.53
N ILE A 193 17.99 -7.38 -1.45
CA ILE A 193 17.38 -8.59 -2.01
C ILE A 193 17.99 -8.85 -3.37
N LYS A 194 18.53 -10.05 -3.54
CA LYS A 194 19.12 -10.52 -4.78
C LYS A 194 18.35 -11.74 -5.27
N GLY A 195 17.80 -11.63 -6.47
CA GLY A 195 17.28 -12.72 -7.25
C GLY A 195 18.40 -13.45 -8.01
N GLU A 196 18.02 -14.23 -8.98
CA GLU A 196 18.96 -14.92 -9.84
C GLU A 196 19.66 -13.97 -10.82
N TYR A 197 18.93 -12.99 -11.34
CA TYR A 197 19.40 -12.07 -12.40
C TYR A 197 19.36 -10.61 -12.00
N THR A 198 18.44 -10.22 -11.13
CA THR A 198 18.20 -8.85 -10.73
C THR A 198 18.26 -8.70 -9.21
N GLY A 199 18.13 -7.49 -8.70
CA GLY A 199 18.13 -7.22 -7.27
C GLY A 199 17.54 -5.87 -6.96
N LEU A 200 17.03 -5.72 -5.75
CA LEU A 200 16.56 -4.43 -5.23
C LEU A 200 17.05 -4.22 -3.81
N THR A 201 17.14 -2.96 -3.43
CA THR A 201 17.23 -2.55 -2.04
C THR A 201 15.88 -1.99 -1.58
N SER A 202 15.52 -2.28 -0.35
CA SER A 202 14.30 -1.76 0.27
C SER A 202 14.62 -1.17 1.63
N LYS A 203 14.05 0.00 1.90
CA LYS A 203 14.18 0.73 3.15
C LYS A 203 12.80 0.88 3.77
N ALA A 204 12.56 0.18 4.88
CA ALA A 204 11.29 0.24 5.58
C ALA A 204 11.25 1.44 6.53
N MET A 205 10.47 2.45 6.16
CA MET A 205 10.24 3.66 6.94
C MET A 205 8.98 3.51 7.80
N THR A 206 9.07 3.85 9.07
CA THR A 206 7.93 3.78 10.00
C THR A 206 7.72 5.12 10.70
N ALA A 207 6.46 5.53 10.80
CA ALA A 207 6.06 6.75 11.49
C ALA A 207 6.14 6.61 13.02
N PRO A 208 6.21 7.75 13.74
CA PRO A 208 6.22 7.75 15.21
C PRO A 208 5.05 7.02 15.88
N ASP A 209 3.88 7.02 15.25
CA ASP A 209 2.69 6.32 15.75
C ASP A 209 2.73 4.79 15.59
N GLY A 210 3.72 4.28 14.84
CA GLY A 210 3.87 2.86 14.53
C GLY A 210 2.81 2.28 13.58
N LYS A 211 1.89 3.10 13.06
CA LYS A 211 0.78 2.66 12.21
C LYS A 211 0.98 2.96 10.74
N ILE A 212 1.77 3.98 10.41
CA ILE A 212 2.09 4.33 9.04
C ILE A 212 3.44 3.73 8.69
N ARG A 213 3.46 2.83 7.72
CA ARG A 213 4.65 2.18 7.20
C ARG A 213 4.77 2.43 5.72
N ILE A 214 5.96 2.84 5.27
CA ILE A 214 6.24 3.14 3.86
C ILE A 214 7.58 2.51 3.49
N PRO A 215 7.58 1.30 2.93
CA PRO A 215 8.76 0.74 2.29
C PRO A 215 9.11 1.52 1.02
N LEU A 216 10.40 1.79 0.83
CA LEU A 216 10.95 2.44 -0.35
C LEU A 216 11.82 1.43 -1.09
N ASN A 217 11.49 1.13 -2.35
CA ASN A 217 12.22 0.18 -3.16
C ASN A 217 13.00 0.88 -4.27
N GLU A 218 14.25 0.51 -4.42
CA GLU A 218 15.15 1.00 -5.45
C GLU A 218 15.85 -0.17 -6.14
N GLU A 219 15.97 -0.13 -7.47
CA GLU A 219 16.69 -1.13 -8.24
C GLU A 219 18.18 -1.13 -7.90
N SER A 220 18.73 -2.29 -7.52
CA SER A 220 20.15 -2.45 -7.20
C SER A 220 20.97 -3.14 -8.31
N SER A 221 20.32 -3.85 -9.21
CA SER A 221 20.95 -4.51 -10.35
C SER A 221 21.29 -3.51 -11.48
N ARG A 222 22.18 -3.92 -12.39
CA ARG A 222 22.51 -3.11 -13.57
C ARG A 222 21.57 -3.33 -14.75
N GLY A 223 20.70 -4.33 -14.68
CA GLY A 223 19.71 -4.65 -15.70
C GLY A 223 18.35 -4.07 -15.38
N ALA A 224 17.40 -4.20 -16.30
CA ALA A 224 16.01 -3.84 -16.11
C ALA A 224 15.31 -4.89 -15.24
N GLY A 225 15.31 -4.67 -13.91
CA GLY A 225 14.56 -5.48 -12.96
C GLY A 225 13.12 -5.00 -12.82
N GLN A 226 12.40 -5.59 -11.86
CA GLN A 226 10.99 -5.30 -11.63
C GLN A 226 10.70 -3.85 -11.21
N ILE A 227 11.65 -3.17 -10.54
CA ILE A 227 11.46 -1.76 -10.16
C ILE A 227 11.54 -0.88 -11.39
N GLU A 228 12.50 -1.12 -12.26
CA GLU A 228 12.65 -0.38 -13.51
C GLU A 228 11.46 -0.62 -14.47
N GLU A 229 10.98 -1.88 -14.56
CA GLU A 229 9.75 -2.20 -15.30
C GLU A 229 8.56 -1.41 -14.78
N TYR A 230 8.37 -1.35 -13.45
CA TYR A 230 7.33 -0.55 -12.84
C TYR A 230 7.47 0.93 -13.21
N LEU A 231 8.66 1.50 -13.03
CA LEU A 231 8.91 2.93 -13.30
C LEU A 231 8.64 3.31 -14.76
N MET A 232 8.94 2.41 -15.69
CA MET A 232 8.63 2.58 -17.11
C MET A 232 7.12 2.47 -17.37
N ALA A 233 6.46 1.46 -16.86
CA ALA A 233 5.04 1.22 -17.05
C ALA A 233 4.17 2.29 -16.37
N PHE A 234 4.59 2.74 -15.20
CA PHE A 234 3.92 3.80 -14.43
C PHE A 234 4.28 5.20 -14.90
N ASN A 235 5.33 5.34 -15.68
CA ASN A 235 5.91 6.62 -16.13
C ASN A 235 6.36 7.50 -14.94
N GLY A 236 7.05 6.92 -13.96
CA GLY A 236 7.58 7.67 -12.81
C GLY A 236 7.59 6.90 -11.49
N GLU A 237 7.96 7.63 -10.44
CA GLU A 237 7.92 7.14 -9.06
C GLU A 237 6.48 7.11 -8.53
N GLY A 238 6.13 6.12 -7.73
CA GLY A 238 4.78 6.02 -7.17
C GLY A 238 4.57 4.83 -6.24
N ILE A 239 3.32 4.62 -5.86
CA ILE A 239 2.90 3.50 -5.02
C ILE A 239 2.88 2.23 -5.88
N GLN A 240 3.74 1.27 -5.53
CA GLN A 240 3.82 -0.03 -6.21
C GLN A 240 2.72 -0.97 -5.74
N HIS A 241 2.57 -1.08 -4.42
CA HIS A 241 1.51 -1.90 -3.85
C HIS A 241 0.92 -1.32 -2.56
N ILE A 242 -0.27 -1.79 -2.28
CA ILE A 242 -1.07 -1.40 -1.13
C ILE A 242 -1.31 -2.66 -0.32
N ALA A 243 -0.78 -2.69 0.91
CA ALA A 243 -0.96 -3.81 1.82
C ALA A 243 -2.19 -3.58 2.71
N LEU A 244 -3.06 -4.57 2.72
CA LEU A 244 -4.32 -4.58 3.45
C LEU A 244 -4.30 -5.66 4.51
N PHE A 245 -4.56 -5.26 5.75
CA PHE A 245 -4.50 -6.13 6.92
C PHE A 245 -5.81 -6.90 7.12
N SER A 246 -5.67 -8.18 7.48
CA SER A 246 -6.75 -9.06 7.95
C SER A 246 -6.40 -9.70 9.29
N ASP A 247 -7.39 -9.91 10.16
CA ASP A 247 -7.21 -10.70 11.39
C ASP A 247 -7.23 -12.22 11.13
N ASP A 248 -7.82 -12.63 10.00
CA ASP A 248 -7.87 -14.03 9.54
C ASP A 248 -7.58 -14.10 8.05
N LEU A 249 -6.29 -14.18 7.71
CA LEU A 249 -5.85 -14.17 6.31
C LEU A 249 -6.32 -15.42 5.56
N LEU A 250 -6.45 -16.58 6.23
CA LEU A 250 -6.92 -17.80 5.57
C LEU A 250 -8.36 -17.60 5.06
N GLN A 251 -9.24 -17.08 5.90
CA GLN A 251 -10.62 -16.78 5.52
C GLN A 251 -10.70 -15.69 4.45
N SER A 252 -9.90 -14.64 4.59
CA SER A 252 -9.86 -13.55 3.60
C SER A 252 -9.41 -14.04 2.23
N VAL A 253 -8.38 -14.89 2.16
CA VAL A 253 -7.89 -15.47 0.89
C VAL A 253 -8.94 -16.37 0.25
N ASP A 254 -9.64 -17.20 1.02
CA ASP A 254 -10.74 -18.04 0.50
C ASP A 254 -11.83 -17.17 -0.12
N SER A 255 -12.20 -16.08 0.54
CA SER A 255 -13.21 -15.13 0.07
C SER A 255 -12.75 -14.37 -1.19
N LEU A 256 -11.50 -13.88 -1.21
CA LEU A 256 -10.90 -13.21 -2.36
C LEU A 256 -10.84 -14.12 -3.60
N ARG A 257 -10.48 -15.40 -3.41
CA ARG A 257 -10.48 -16.39 -4.50
C ARG A 257 -11.88 -16.69 -5.01
N ALA A 258 -12.84 -16.83 -4.12
CA ALA A 258 -14.24 -17.04 -4.50
C ALA A 258 -14.77 -15.85 -5.32
N ALA A 259 -14.31 -14.64 -5.06
CA ALA A 259 -14.60 -13.44 -5.84
C ALA A 259 -13.78 -13.35 -7.15
N GLY A 260 -12.87 -14.29 -7.42
CA GLY A 260 -12.06 -14.32 -8.63
C GLY A 260 -10.88 -13.36 -8.65
N VAL A 261 -10.42 -12.87 -7.48
CA VAL A 261 -9.22 -12.03 -7.41
C VAL A 261 -8.01 -12.83 -7.89
N PRO A 262 -7.27 -12.36 -8.92
CA PRO A 262 -6.09 -13.06 -9.41
C PRO A 262 -4.94 -12.87 -8.41
N LEU A 263 -4.59 -13.96 -7.71
CA LEU A 263 -3.48 -14.00 -6.78
C LEU A 263 -2.22 -14.53 -7.47
N MET A 264 -1.06 -14.06 -7.04
CA MET A 264 0.22 -14.52 -7.55
C MET A 264 0.37 -16.04 -7.34
N LYS A 265 1.16 -16.66 -8.22
CA LYS A 265 1.45 -18.08 -8.17
C LYS A 265 2.12 -18.43 -6.84
N ALA A 266 1.60 -19.47 -6.19
CA ALA A 266 2.18 -19.95 -4.95
C ALA A 266 3.63 -20.41 -5.15
N PRO A 267 4.50 -20.26 -4.13
CA PRO A 267 5.84 -20.81 -4.17
C PRO A 267 5.81 -22.35 -4.29
N PRO A 268 6.90 -22.98 -4.72
CA PRO A 268 6.98 -24.43 -4.80
C PRO A 268 6.68 -25.12 -3.46
N ALA A 269 6.18 -26.36 -3.50
CA ALA A 269 5.86 -27.16 -2.31
C ALA A 269 7.05 -27.32 -1.34
N THR A 270 8.28 -27.23 -1.84
CA THR A 270 9.49 -27.20 -1.01
C THR A 270 9.53 -26.05 -0.03
N TYR A 271 8.99 -24.88 -0.39
CA TYR A 271 8.88 -23.73 0.52
C TYR A 271 8.14 -24.12 1.81
N TYR A 272 6.99 -24.80 1.67
CA TYR A 272 6.15 -25.20 2.83
C TYR A 272 6.75 -26.35 3.62
N ARG A 273 7.45 -27.28 2.96
CA ARG A 273 8.15 -28.38 3.67
C ARG A 273 9.30 -27.88 4.54
N MET A 274 9.92 -26.76 4.18
CA MET A 274 11.03 -26.15 4.91
C MET A 274 10.57 -25.17 6.00
N LEU A 275 9.27 -24.96 6.18
CA LEU A 275 8.77 -23.99 7.18
C LEU A 275 9.21 -24.34 8.60
N GLU A 276 9.09 -25.62 8.98
CA GLU A 276 9.47 -26.06 10.34
C GLU A 276 10.99 -25.94 10.59
N GLU A 277 11.80 -26.08 9.55
CA GLU A 277 13.25 -25.85 9.62
C GLU A 277 13.60 -24.38 9.78
N ARG A 278 12.91 -23.49 9.03
CA ARG A 278 13.13 -22.03 9.09
C ARG A 278 12.56 -21.39 10.34
N LEU A 279 11.41 -21.85 10.78
CA LEU A 279 10.63 -21.31 11.90
C LEU A 279 10.19 -22.45 12.82
N PRO A 280 11.10 -23.08 13.58
CA PRO A 280 10.79 -24.22 14.42
C PRO A 280 9.68 -23.92 15.44
N GLY A 281 8.63 -24.75 15.48
CA GLY A 281 7.51 -24.57 16.41
C GLY A 281 6.60 -23.40 16.10
N HIS A 282 6.51 -22.96 14.83
CA HIS A 282 5.69 -21.81 14.43
C HIS A 282 4.19 -22.00 14.69
N GLY A 283 3.69 -23.25 14.77
CA GLY A 283 2.31 -23.54 15.14
C GLY A 283 1.27 -23.33 14.05
N GLU A 284 1.63 -22.85 12.86
CA GLU A 284 0.73 -22.72 11.72
C GLU A 284 0.61 -24.05 10.96
N ASN A 285 -0.56 -24.30 10.35
CA ASN A 285 -0.75 -25.49 9.52
C ASN A 285 -0.17 -25.27 8.13
N ALA A 286 1.01 -25.84 7.87
CA ALA A 286 1.71 -25.70 6.60
C ALA A 286 0.89 -26.17 5.38
N ALA A 287 0.06 -27.20 5.52
CA ALA A 287 -0.81 -27.69 4.45
C ALA A 287 -1.92 -26.68 4.10
N GLU A 288 -2.52 -26.04 5.11
CA GLU A 288 -3.51 -24.97 4.92
C GLU A 288 -2.90 -23.72 4.24
N LEU A 289 -1.67 -23.35 4.63
CA LEU A 289 -0.94 -22.27 4.00
C LEU A 289 -0.62 -22.60 2.54
N GLN A 290 -0.14 -23.81 2.27
CA GLN A 290 0.19 -24.28 0.92
C GLN A 290 -1.02 -24.30 0.00
N THR A 291 -2.16 -24.79 0.48
CA THR A 291 -3.42 -24.84 -0.30
C THR A 291 -3.83 -23.45 -0.77
N ARG A 292 -3.55 -22.43 0.03
CA ARG A 292 -3.88 -21.01 -0.26
C ARG A 292 -2.72 -20.22 -0.88
N GLY A 293 -1.53 -20.80 -0.92
CA GLY A 293 -0.33 -20.08 -1.39
C GLY A 293 0.12 -18.95 -0.45
N ILE A 294 -0.27 -19.02 0.83
CA ILE A 294 0.10 -18.02 1.84
C ILE A 294 1.55 -18.23 2.25
N LEU A 295 2.32 -17.14 2.28
CA LEU A 295 3.70 -17.11 2.74
C LEU A 295 3.76 -16.87 4.26
N LEU A 296 4.73 -17.47 4.93
CA LEU A 296 4.97 -17.33 6.36
C LEU A 296 6.40 -16.90 6.63
N ASP A 297 6.55 -15.83 7.39
CA ASP A 297 7.84 -15.37 7.90
C ASP A 297 7.73 -14.94 9.35
N GLY A 298 8.85 -14.55 9.96
CA GLY A 298 8.89 -14.05 11.33
C GLY A 298 10.02 -14.68 12.16
N SER A 299 9.78 -14.84 13.45
CA SER A 299 10.74 -15.43 14.39
C SER A 299 10.02 -16.24 15.44
N THR A 300 10.55 -17.43 15.73
CA THR A 300 10.10 -18.31 16.83
C THR A 300 11.09 -18.32 17.98
N GLN A 301 12.12 -17.47 17.96
CA GLN A 301 13.13 -17.35 19.00
C GLN A 301 12.64 -16.45 20.16
N GLY A 302 13.12 -16.73 21.38
CA GLY A 302 12.82 -15.89 22.54
C GLY A 302 11.51 -16.20 23.27
N GLY A 303 10.90 -17.37 23.05
CA GLY A 303 9.77 -17.87 23.82
C GLY A 303 8.38 -17.33 23.42
N SER A 304 8.31 -16.49 22.37
CA SER A 304 7.06 -16.07 21.75
C SER A 304 7.18 -16.06 20.23
N ASN A 305 6.23 -16.71 19.55
CA ASN A 305 6.17 -16.68 18.12
C ASN A 305 5.71 -15.28 17.64
N ARG A 306 6.52 -14.68 16.80
CA ARG A 306 6.18 -13.45 16.09
C ARG A 306 6.14 -13.80 14.60
N LEU A 307 4.93 -13.85 14.04
CA LEU A 307 4.70 -14.37 12.71
C LEU A 307 4.01 -13.33 11.83
N LEU A 308 4.26 -13.45 10.55
CA LEU A 308 3.73 -12.61 9.48
C LEU A 308 3.28 -13.51 8.33
N LEU A 309 2.00 -13.44 8.01
CA LEU A 309 1.41 -14.16 6.89
C LEU A 309 1.13 -13.16 5.77
N GLN A 310 1.51 -13.50 4.54
CA GLN A 310 1.36 -12.60 3.37
C GLN A 310 0.97 -13.38 2.13
N ILE A 311 0.19 -12.75 1.26
CA ILE A 311 -0.08 -13.18 -0.11
C ILE A 311 -0.28 -11.93 -0.98
N PHE A 312 0.01 -12.04 -2.26
CA PHE A 312 -0.01 -10.92 -3.20
C PHE A 312 -0.97 -11.18 -4.35
N SER A 313 -1.61 -10.15 -4.86
CA SER A 313 -2.34 -10.21 -6.13
C SER A 313 -1.37 -10.10 -7.31
N ASN A 314 -1.83 -10.48 -8.50
CA ASN A 314 -1.24 -9.97 -9.73
C ASN A 314 -1.42 -8.45 -9.81
N THR A 315 -0.80 -7.79 -10.77
CA THR A 315 -1.05 -6.39 -11.05
C THR A 315 -2.51 -6.20 -11.47
N LEU A 316 -3.23 -5.30 -10.79
CA LEU A 316 -4.66 -5.07 -10.98
C LEU A 316 -4.97 -3.68 -11.55
N LEU A 317 -4.10 -2.70 -11.30
CA LEU A 317 -4.26 -1.31 -11.72
C LEU A 317 -2.96 -0.84 -12.40
N GLY A 318 -2.85 -1.04 -13.73
CA GLY A 318 -1.56 -0.86 -14.38
C GLY A 318 -0.50 -1.74 -13.73
N PRO A 319 0.66 -1.22 -13.33
CA PRO A 319 1.70 -1.99 -12.65
C PRO A 319 1.50 -2.13 -11.14
N VAL A 320 0.38 -1.61 -10.60
CA VAL A 320 0.08 -1.64 -9.15
C VAL A 320 -0.62 -2.94 -8.77
N PHE A 321 -0.23 -3.51 -7.63
CA PHE A 321 -0.85 -4.70 -7.05
C PHE A 321 -1.21 -4.52 -5.58
N PHE A 322 -1.87 -5.53 -5.00
CA PHE A 322 -2.27 -5.54 -3.60
C PHE A 322 -1.58 -6.67 -2.85
N GLU A 323 -1.29 -6.39 -1.58
CA GLU A 323 -0.81 -7.35 -0.61
C GLU A 323 -1.90 -7.58 0.43
N PHE A 324 -2.07 -8.81 0.88
CA PHE A 324 -2.96 -9.18 1.98
C PHE A 324 -2.10 -9.76 3.09
N ILE A 325 -2.23 -9.21 4.29
CA ILE A 325 -1.29 -9.44 5.37
C ILE A 325 -2.01 -9.70 6.70
N GLN A 326 -1.50 -10.66 7.47
CA GLN A 326 -1.87 -10.88 8.87
C GLN A 326 -0.61 -10.85 9.73
N ARG A 327 -0.66 -10.05 10.79
CA ARG A 327 0.42 -9.93 11.77
C ARG A 327 0.06 -10.66 13.05
N LYS A 328 0.84 -11.66 13.41
CA LYS A 328 0.75 -12.40 14.67
C LYS A 328 1.96 -12.07 15.55
N GLY A 329 2.02 -10.78 15.97
CA GLY A 329 3.11 -10.26 16.81
C GLY A 329 4.39 -9.87 16.09
N ASP A 330 4.47 -9.99 14.77
CA ASP A 330 5.60 -9.50 13.98
C ASP A 330 5.26 -8.13 13.36
N ASP A 331 6.06 -7.12 13.71
CA ASP A 331 5.95 -5.76 13.15
C ASP A 331 6.90 -5.53 11.94
N GLY A 332 7.61 -6.56 11.52
CA GLY A 332 8.51 -6.52 10.36
C GLY A 332 7.78 -6.54 9.01
N PHE A 333 8.55 -6.75 7.95
CA PHE A 333 8.03 -6.78 6.57
C PHE A 333 8.19 -8.15 5.90
N GLY A 334 8.58 -9.19 6.64
CA GLY A 334 8.72 -10.53 6.12
C GLY A 334 9.83 -10.65 5.07
N GLU A 335 11.09 -10.54 5.48
CA GLU A 335 12.25 -10.57 4.57
C GLU A 335 12.26 -11.83 3.70
N GLY A 336 11.97 -13.01 4.30
CA GLY A 336 11.88 -14.27 3.56
C GLY A 336 10.72 -14.31 2.60
N ASN A 337 9.58 -13.73 2.95
CA ASN A 337 8.40 -13.62 2.09
C ASN A 337 8.66 -12.62 0.95
N PHE A 338 9.33 -11.51 1.25
CA PHE A 338 9.70 -10.51 0.25
C PHE A 338 10.65 -11.07 -0.80
N LYS A 339 11.60 -11.91 -0.38
CA LYS A 339 12.46 -12.65 -1.32
C LYS A 339 11.64 -13.59 -2.21
N ALA A 340 10.68 -14.32 -1.66
CA ALA A 340 9.81 -15.21 -2.44
C ALA A 340 8.95 -14.43 -3.44
N LEU A 341 8.42 -13.26 -3.06
CA LEU A 341 7.73 -12.34 -3.98
C LEU A 341 8.65 -11.90 -5.11
N PHE A 342 9.86 -11.42 -4.77
CA PHE A 342 10.83 -10.95 -5.73
C PHE A 342 11.17 -12.03 -6.78
N GLU A 343 11.48 -13.23 -6.33
CA GLU A 343 11.78 -14.37 -7.20
C GLU A 343 10.57 -14.74 -8.10
N SER A 344 9.35 -14.57 -7.60
CA SER A 344 8.13 -14.81 -8.39
C SER A 344 7.96 -13.76 -9.50
N LEU A 345 8.19 -12.49 -9.20
CA LEU A 345 8.12 -11.40 -10.18
C LEU A 345 9.24 -11.51 -11.23
N GLU A 346 10.46 -11.83 -10.82
CA GLU A 346 11.58 -12.04 -11.74
C GLU A 346 11.29 -13.20 -12.73
N ARG A 347 10.72 -14.29 -12.23
CA ARG A 347 10.31 -15.42 -13.07
C ARG A 347 9.21 -15.04 -14.06
N ASP A 348 8.23 -14.26 -13.63
CA ASP A 348 7.18 -13.73 -14.51
C ASP A 348 7.76 -12.81 -15.60
N GLN A 349 8.75 -11.97 -15.28
CA GLN A 349 9.47 -11.15 -16.27
C GLN A 349 10.18 -12.01 -17.32
N ILE A 350 10.79 -13.12 -16.89
CA ILE A 350 11.45 -14.09 -17.80
C ILE A 350 10.40 -14.75 -18.70
N GLU A 351 9.29 -15.24 -18.13
CA GLU A 351 8.20 -15.86 -18.88
C GLU A 351 7.57 -14.93 -19.93
N ARG A 352 7.50 -13.64 -19.65
CA ARG A 352 6.99 -12.60 -20.57
C ARG A 352 8.04 -12.09 -21.56
N GLY A 353 9.31 -12.50 -21.42
CA GLY A 353 10.41 -12.04 -22.27
C GLY A 353 10.82 -10.58 -22.04
N VAL A 354 10.51 -10.02 -20.88
CA VAL A 354 10.93 -8.66 -20.45
C VAL A 354 12.37 -8.70 -19.92
N LEU A 355 12.73 -9.79 -19.27
CA LEU A 355 14.09 -10.06 -18.77
C LEU A 355 14.77 -11.10 -19.65
N ASP A 356 15.85 -10.71 -20.35
CA ASP A 356 16.68 -11.61 -21.14
C ASP A 356 17.57 -12.45 -20.22
N VAL A 357 17.36 -13.75 -20.24
CA VAL A 357 18.20 -14.71 -19.52
C VAL A 357 19.28 -15.23 -20.47
N PRO A 358 20.58 -15.16 -20.12
CA PRO A 358 21.62 -15.78 -20.92
C PRO A 358 21.33 -17.29 -21.08
N ALA A 359 21.43 -17.81 -22.29
CA ALA A 359 21.27 -19.24 -22.51
C ALA A 359 22.20 -20.02 -21.57
N PRO A 360 21.73 -21.13 -20.97
CA PRO A 360 22.57 -21.96 -20.12
C PRO A 360 23.82 -22.42 -20.94
N ARG A 361 25.00 -22.17 -20.36
CA ARG A 361 26.27 -22.60 -20.95
C ARG A 361 26.45 -24.12 -20.91
#